data_6c61ccde8ea7b4c6a7a4005ff2a345fa
#
_entry.id   6c61ccde8ea7b4c6a7a4005ff2a345fa
#
_cell.length_a   1.000
_cell.length_b   1.000
_cell.length_c   1.000
_cell.angle_alpha   90.00
_cell.angle_beta   90.00
_cell.angle_gamma   90.00
#
_symmetry.space_group_name_H-M   'P 1'
#
loop_
_entity.id
_entity.type
_entity.pdbx_description
1 polymer ?
#
loop_
_entity_poly.entity_id
_entity_poly.type
_entity_poly.pdbx_seq_one_letter_code
_entity_poly.pdbx_strand_id
1 'polypeptide(L)'
;MAEYSDKLGAYDEAVVFDDATADRLISAAQTLSSTLTTQGSDRTSWAATASVDFKGHYAEVFDTNSKAGSTDCTNISSALGDLVSEVRALKRAAAAERSWRAQAKEWADRQDHETFLKKGWDWLTSQDQPPPGPDQVPLPQPHEPVTSSWSEPAPAASGSVSSACPDDLRTYATKSAAPMTRW
;
A
#
# COMPACT_ATOMS: atom_id res chain seq x y z
N MET A 1 -10.10 -28.47 -27.47
CA MET A 1 -9.69 -27.46 -26.47
C MET A 1 -8.22 -27.56 -26.04
N ALA A 2 -7.55 -28.70 -26.11
CA ALA A 2 -6.12 -28.80 -25.75
C ALA A 2 -5.13 -28.38 -26.86
N GLU A 3 -5.60 -28.17 -28.10
CA GLU A 3 -4.73 -27.99 -29.26
C GLU A 3 -4.01 -26.64 -29.30
N TYR A 4 -4.49 -25.62 -28.59
CA TYR A 4 -3.91 -24.27 -28.57
C TYR A 4 -3.22 -23.92 -27.25
N SER A 5 -3.29 -24.77 -26.24
CA SER A 5 -2.65 -24.53 -24.93
C SER A 5 -1.12 -24.37 -25.02
N ASP A 6 -0.48 -25.04 -25.98
CA ASP A 6 0.97 -24.92 -26.21
C ASP A 6 1.37 -23.51 -26.72
N LYS A 7 0.43 -22.78 -27.36
CA LYS A 7 0.66 -21.44 -27.92
C LYS A 7 0.13 -20.32 -27.02
N LEU A 8 -0.96 -20.58 -26.30
CA LEU A 8 -1.71 -19.61 -25.53
C LEU A 8 -1.67 -19.84 -24.01
N GLY A 9 -1.02 -20.92 -23.54
CA GLY A 9 -1.00 -21.26 -22.12
C GLY A 9 -2.42 -21.50 -21.55
N ALA A 10 -2.66 -21.07 -20.32
CA ALA A 10 -3.92 -21.27 -19.60
C ALA A 10 -5.01 -20.23 -19.97
N TYR A 11 -5.23 -19.98 -21.25
CA TYR A 11 -6.15 -18.95 -21.76
C TYR A 11 -7.63 -19.19 -21.40
N ASP A 12 -8.00 -20.42 -21.13
CA ASP A 12 -9.37 -20.87 -20.77
C ASP A 12 -9.62 -20.91 -19.26
N GLU A 13 -8.60 -20.68 -18.45
CA GLU A 13 -8.74 -20.62 -17.00
C GLU A 13 -9.25 -19.25 -16.52
N ALA A 14 -9.98 -19.23 -15.41
CA ALA A 14 -10.42 -17.97 -14.80
C ALA A 14 -9.26 -17.25 -14.12
N VAL A 15 -9.17 -15.93 -14.30
CA VAL A 15 -8.25 -15.09 -13.53
C VAL A 15 -8.80 -14.92 -12.11
N VAL A 16 -8.12 -15.54 -11.15
CA VAL A 16 -8.51 -15.47 -9.73
C VAL A 16 -7.97 -14.16 -9.13
N PHE A 17 -8.77 -13.11 -9.20
CA PHE A 17 -8.49 -11.84 -8.55
C PHE A 17 -9.80 -11.19 -8.09
N ASP A 18 -9.91 -10.88 -6.80
CA ASP A 18 -11.10 -10.27 -6.21
C ASP A 18 -10.98 -8.73 -6.21
N ASP A 19 -11.59 -8.11 -7.22
CA ASP A 19 -11.62 -6.66 -7.36
C ASP A 19 -12.30 -5.96 -6.19
N ALA A 20 -13.34 -6.57 -5.59
CA ALA A 20 -14.07 -5.96 -4.48
C ALA A 20 -13.23 -5.95 -3.19
N THR A 21 -12.46 -7.01 -2.95
CA THR A 21 -11.53 -7.05 -1.81
C THR A 21 -10.37 -6.07 -2.04
N ALA A 22 -9.85 -5.95 -3.26
CA ALA A 22 -8.82 -4.96 -3.61
C ALA A 22 -9.31 -3.53 -3.38
N ASP A 23 -10.54 -3.19 -3.77
CA ASP A 23 -11.12 -1.86 -3.57
C ASP A 23 -11.33 -1.54 -2.07
N ARG A 24 -11.75 -2.52 -1.28
CA ARG A 24 -11.86 -2.36 0.17
C ARG A 24 -10.50 -2.12 0.82
N LEU A 25 -9.48 -2.87 0.42
CA LEU A 25 -8.11 -2.68 0.91
C LEU A 25 -7.57 -1.27 0.56
N ILE A 26 -7.75 -0.83 -0.69
CA ILE A 26 -7.37 0.51 -1.14
C ILE A 26 -8.04 1.57 -0.27
N SER A 27 -9.36 1.47 -0.06
CA SER A 27 -10.13 2.43 0.72
C SER A 27 -9.69 2.47 2.19
N ALA A 28 -9.47 1.30 2.80
CA ALA A 28 -9.00 1.20 4.17
C ALA A 28 -7.59 1.79 4.34
N ALA A 29 -6.66 1.46 3.43
CA ALA A 29 -5.30 1.99 3.45
C ALA A 29 -5.27 3.52 3.27
N GLN A 30 -6.09 4.07 2.37
CA GLN A 30 -6.20 5.52 2.17
C GLN A 30 -6.77 6.23 3.39
N THR A 31 -7.80 5.66 4.03
CA THR A 31 -8.39 6.20 5.25
C THR A 31 -7.38 6.21 6.39
N LEU A 32 -6.65 5.10 6.57
CA LEU A 32 -5.62 5.00 7.60
C LEU A 32 -4.46 5.99 7.34
N SER A 33 -3.98 6.09 6.10
CA SER A 33 -2.94 7.05 5.70
C SER A 33 -3.35 8.49 6.01
N SER A 34 -4.57 8.88 5.67
CA SER A 34 -5.12 10.21 5.98
C SER A 34 -5.20 10.46 7.49
N THR A 35 -5.66 9.47 8.25
CA THR A 35 -5.74 9.55 9.72
C THR A 35 -4.36 9.73 10.34
N LEU A 36 -3.37 8.95 9.91
CA LEU A 36 -1.98 9.03 10.40
C LEU A 36 -1.35 10.39 10.08
N THR A 37 -1.58 10.93 8.88
CA THR A 37 -1.08 12.26 8.50
C THR A 37 -1.65 13.35 9.42
N THR A 38 -2.96 13.31 9.65
CA THR A 38 -3.63 14.27 10.56
C THR A 38 -3.08 14.13 11.98
N GLN A 39 -2.98 12.91 12.49
CA GLN A 39 -2.47 12.66 13.85
C GLN A 39 -1.00 13.06 14.00
N GLY A 40 -0.15 12.85 12.99
CA GLY A 40 1.24 13.30 13.03
C GLY A 40 1.34 14.82 13.17
N SER A 41 0.52 15.57 12.44
CA SER A 41 0.42 17.02 12.52
C SER A 41 -0.10 17.48 13.88
N ASP A 42 -1.21 16.88 14.35
CA ASP A 42 -1.84 17.22 15.64
C ASP A 42 -0.88 16.94 16.80
N ARG A 43 -0.21 15.80 16.82
CA ARG A 43 0.79 15.44 17.85
C ARG A 43 1.93 16.44 17.89
N THR A 44 2.41 16.90 16.73
CA THR A 44 3.45 17.93 16.64
C THR A 44 2.96 19.23 17.29
N SER A 45 1.73 19.64 17.01
CA SER A 45 1.12 20.84 17.60
C SER A 45 0.92 20.72 19.12
N TRP A 46 0.42 19.57 19.60
CA TRP A 46 0.23 19.33 21.03
C TRP A 46 1.55 19.22 21.77
N ALA A 47 2.57 18.58 21.16
CA ALA A 47 3.90 18.52 21.75
C ALA A 47 4.53 19.91 21.86
N ALA A 48 4.39 20.76 20.84
CA ALA A 48 4.87 22.14 20.88
C ALA A 48 4.24 22.92 22.04
N THR A 49 2.91 22.78 22.25
CA THR A 49 2.21 23.41 23.37
C THR A 49 2.74 22.88 24.70
N ALA A 50 2.86 21.57 24.88
CA ALA A 50 3.34 20.96 26.11
C ALA A 50 4.81 21.32 26.43
N SER A 51 5.61 21.65 25.41
CA SER A 51 7.04 21.97 25.55
C SER A 51 7.31 23.43 25.97
N VAL A 52 6.34 24.31 25.94
CA VAL A 52 6.55 25.77 26.24
C VAL A 52 7.22 25.98 27.61
N ASP A 53 6.72 25.32 28.63
CA ASP A 53 7.24 25.43 29.99
C ASP A 53 7.96 24.18 30.49
N PHE A 54 8.16 23.18 29.57
CA PHE A 54 8.86 21.96 29.93
C PHE A 54 10.37 22.11 29.66
N LYS A 55 11.17 22.00 30.73
CA LYS A 55 12.61 22.22 30.71
C LYS A 55 13.34 21.12 31.44
N GLY A 56 14.64 20.97 31.09
CA GLY A 56 15.52 19.98 31.70
C GLY A 56 15.59 18.68 30.93
N HIS A 57 16.26 17.68 31.51
CA HIS A 57 16.57 16.41 30.85
C HIS A 57 15.35 15.70 30.24
N TYR A 58 14.25 15.64 30.96
CA TYR A 58 13.05 14.96 30.47
C TYR A 58 12.34 15.72 29.34
N ALA A 59 12.54 17.03 29.23
CA ALA A 59 12.02 17.80 28.11
C ALA A 59 12.72 17.42 26.78
N GLU A 60 14.02 17.17 26.81
CA GLU A 60 14.77 16.71 25.64
C GLU A 60 14.33 15.32 25.17
N VAL A 61 14.11 14.38 26.12
CA VAL A 61 13.59 13.04 25.82
C VAL A 61 12.18 13.12 25.25
N PHE A 62 11.33 13.96 25.84
CA PHE A 62 9.96 14.19 25.35
C PHE A 62 9.94 14.74 23.93
N ASP A 63 10.74 15.78 23.64
CA ASP A 63 10.86 16.38 22.30
C ASP A 63 11.35 15.34 21.26
N THR A 64 12.41 14.58 21.61
CA THR A 64 12.96 13.54 20.75
C THR A 64 11.92 12.47 20.43
N ASN A 65 11.22 11.95 21.43
CA ASN A 65 10.20 10.92 21.24
C ASN A 65 8.96 11.44 20.50
N SER A 66 8.56 12.69 20.75
CA SER A 66 7.46 13.32 20.02
C SER A 66 7.75 13.48 18.54
N LYS A 67 8.98 13.88 18.19
CA LYS A 67 9.45 13.96 16.79
C LYS A 67 9.52 12.58 16.15
N ALA A 68 10.05 11.59 16.87
CA ALA A 68 10.08 10.21 16.40
C ALA A 68 8.67 9.69 16.07
N GLY A 69 7.70 9.89 16.98
CA GLY A 69 6.32 9.48 16.73
C GLY A 69 5.64 10.18 15.55
N SER A 70 5.93 11.46 15.32
CA SER A 70 5.43 12.19 14.13
C SER A 70 6.07 11.68 12.84
N THR A 71 7.37 11.36 12.88
CA THR A 71 8.10 10.77 11.76
C THR A 71 7.54 9.39 11.42
N ASP A 72 7.29 8.56 12.42
CA ASP A 72 6.71 7.23 12.23
C ASP A 72 5.32 7.29 11.60
N CYS A 73 4.46 8.23 12.01
CA CYS A 73 3.18 8.47 11.35
C CYS A 73 3.34 8.77 9.86
N THR A 74 4.35 9.58 9.50
CA THR A 74 4.65 9.92 8.10
C THR A 74 5.15 8.71 7.33
N ASN A 75 6.07 7.94 7.90
CA ASN A 75 6.65 6.76 7.25
C ASN A 75 5.58 5.68 7.00
N ILE A 76 4.73 5.41 7.99
CA ILE A 76 3.63 4.44 7.83
C ILE A 76 2.62 4.95 6.81
N SER A 77 2.28 6.25 6.83
CA SER A 77 1.39 6.85 5.82
C SER A 77 1.93 6.71 4.41
N SER A 78 3.24 6.90 4.21
CA SER A 78 3.92 6.69 2.93
C SER A 78 3.84 5.23 2.48
N ALA A 79 4.19 4.29 3.36
CA ALA A 79 4.12 2.85 3.04
C ALA A 79 2.69 2.39 2.66
N LEU A 80 1.66 2.98 3.29
CA LEU A 80 0.26 2.73 2.90
C LEU A 80 -0.05 3.31 1.51
N GLY A 81 0.55 4.44 1.14
CA GLY A 81 0.46 5.01 -0.21
C GLY A 81 1.08 4.09 -1.27
N ASP A 82 2.24 3.51 -0.97
CA ASP A 82 2.90 2.54 -1.83
C ASP A 82 2.05 1.28 -1.99
N LEU A 83 1.51 0.73 -0.90
CA LEU A 83 0.58 -0.41 -0.93
C LEU A 83 -0.63 -0.14 -1.83
N VAL A 84 -1.25 1.05 -1.74
CA VAL A 84 -2.37 1.43 -2.62
C VAL A 84 -1.95 1.42 -4.08
N SER A 85 -0.77 1.91 -4.40
CA SER A 85 -0.24 1.97 -5.76
C SER A 85 0.01 0.57 -6.32
N GLU A 86 0.56 -0.33 -5.51
CA GLU A 86 0.81 -1.73 -5.85
C GLU A 86 -0.48 -2.51 -6.09
N VAL A 87 -1.47 -2.38 -5.19
CA VAL A 87 -2.77 -3.05 -5.35
C VAL A 87 -3.49 -2.56 -6.62
N ARG A 88 -3.38 -1.27 -6.95
CA ARG A 88 -3.91 -0.73 -8.21
C ARG A 88 -3.18 -1.30 -9.43
N ALA A 89 -1.87 -1.51 -9.36
CA ALA A 89 -1.10 -2.14 -10.43
C ALA A 89 -1.55 -3.59 -10.65
N LEU A 90 -1.71 -4.37 -9.58
CA LEU A 90 -2.24 -5.74 -9.65
C LEU A 90 -3.65 -5.78 -10.24
N LYS A 91 -4.53 -4.86 -9.86
CA LYS A 91 -5.88 -4.75 -10.40
C LYS A 91 -5.85 -4.50 -11.91
N ARG A 92 -4.99 -3.59 -12.40
CA ARG A 92 -4.81 -3.35 -13.83
C ARG A 92 -4.27 -4.58 -14.56
N ALA A 93 -3.30 -5.27 -13.97
CA ALA A 93 -2.74 -6.50 -14.53
C ALA A 93 -3.80 -7.60 -14.65
N ALA A 94 -4.61 -7.80 -13.62
CA ALA A 94 -5.71 -8.78 -13.64
C ALA A 94 -6.76 -8.44 -14.72
N ALA A 95 -7.07 -7.15 -14.90
CA ALA A 95 -7.98 -6.71 -15.96
C ALA A 95 -7.39 -6.93 -17.36
N ALA A 96 -6.12 -6.64 -17.56
CA ALA A 96 -5.41 -6.89 -18.82
C ALA A 96 -5.36 -8.39 -19.15
N GLU A 97 -5.07 -9.23 -18.16
CA GLU A 97 -5.07 -10.68 -18.29
C GLU A 97 -6.47 -11.21 -18.68
N ARG A 98 -7.53 -10.74 -18.02
CA ARG A 98 -8.91 -11.14 -18.38
C ARG A 98 -9.25 -10.74 -19.82
N SER A 99 -8.85 -9.54 -20.23
CA SER A 99 -9.07 -9.06 -21.62
C SER A 99 -8.31 -9.90 -22.63
N TRP A 100 -7.04 -10.20 -22.33
CA TRP A 100 -6.23 -11.06 -23.20
C TRP A 100 -6.82 -12.47 -23.30
N ARG A 101 -7.22 -13.11 -22.21
CA ARG A 101 -7.82 -14.44 -22.20
C ARG A 101 -9.12 -14.48 -23.02
N ALA A 102 -9.93 -13.42 -22.93
CA ALA A 102 -11.13 -13.31 -23.76
C ALA A 102 -10.77 -13.26 -25.26
N GLN A 103 -9.77 -12.49 -25.66
CA GLN A 103 -9.29 -12.42 -27.04
C GLN A 103 -8.66 -13.74 -27.50
N ALA A 104 -7.86 -14.38 -26.65
CA ALA A 104 -7.23 -15.66 -26.94
C ALA A 104 -8.28 -16.77 -27.16
N LYS A 105 -9.34 -16.77 -26.33
CA LYS A 105 -10.46 -17.69 -26.50
C LYS A 105 -11.22 -17.43 -27.79
N GLU A 106 -11.52 -16.17 -28.10
CA GLU A 106 -12.17 -15.82 -29.37
C GLU A 106 -11.32 -16.22 -30.58
N TRP A 107 -10.01 -16.04 -30.51
CA TRP A 107 -9.09 -16.49 -31.54
C TRP A 107 -9.11 -18.02 -31.69
N ALA A 108 -9.03 -18.79 -30.59
CA ALA A 108 -9.10 -20.24 -30.60
C ALA A 108 -10.42 -20.76 -31.18
N ASP A 109 -11.55 -20.16 -30.76
CA ASP A 109 -12.89 -20.52 -31.27
C ASP A 109 -12.99 -20.25 -32.78
N ARG A 110 -12.40 -19.17 -33.31
CA ARG A 110 -12.34 -18.92 -34.75
C ARG A 110 -11.54 -19.99 -35.48
N GLN A 111 -10.38 -20.39 -34.92
CA GLN A 111 -9.54 -21.43 -35.51
C GLN A 111 -10.26 -22.79 -35.61
N ASP A 112 -11.05 -23.14 -34.64
CA ASP A 112 -11.83 -24.37 -34.62
C ASP A 112 -12.92 -24.40 -35.71
N HIS A 113 -13.46 -23.22 -36.05
CA HIS A 113 -14.53 -23.09 -37.06
C HIS A 113 -14.01 -22.90 -38.50
N GLU A 114 -12.71 -22.71 -38.72
CA GLU A 114 -12.14 -22.49 -40.02
C GLU A 114 -11.95 -23.80 -40.82
N THR A 115 -12.35 -23.75 -42.09
CA THR A 115 -12.16 -24.88 -42.98
C THR A 115 -10.67 -25.08 -43.33
N PHE A 116 -10.27 -26.33 -43.56
CA PHE A 116 -8.88 -26.73 -43.86
C PHE A 116 -8.22 -25.92 -45.00
N LEU A 117 -8.99 -25.53 -46.03
CA LEU A 117 -8.50 -24.73 -47.17
C LEU A 117 -8.17 -23.29 -46.76
N LYS A 118 -8.93 -22.70 -45.86
CA LYS A 118 -8.70 -21.35 -45.33
C LYS A 118 -7.47 -21.33 -44.38
N LYS A 119 -7.33 -22.34 -43.54
CA LYS A 119 -6.15 -22.51 -42.65
C LYS A 119 -4.83 -22.53 -43.44
N GLY A 120 -4.80 -23.17 -44.61
CA GLY A 120 -3.61 -23.22 -45.48
C GLY A 120 -3.25 -21.86 -46.07
N TRP A 121 -4.26 -21.06 -46.44
CA TRP A 121 -4.06 -19.72 -47.00
C TRP A 121 -3.64 -18.69 -45.98
N ASP A 122 -4.29 -18.69 -44.80
CA ASP A 122 -4.00 -17.77 -43.70
C ASP A 122 -2.59 -18.01 -43.13
N TRP A 123 -2.10 -19.29 -43.10
CA TRP A 123 -0.73 -19.59 -42.74
C TRP A 123 0.29 -18.93 -43.67
N LEU A 124 -0.02 -18.89 -44.99
CA LEU A 124 0.88 -18.32 -46.01
C LEU A 124 0.92 -16.78 -45.96
N THR A 125 -0.13 -16.13 -45.43
CA THR A 125 -0.28 -14.66 -45.38
C THR A 125 0.07 -14.06 -44.03
N SER A 126 0.42 -14.89 -43.05
CA SER A 126 0.74 -14.45 -41.65
C SER A 126 -0.35 -13.60 -41.00
N GLN A 127 -1.60 -13.67 -41.45
CA GLN A 127 -2.70 -12.82 -40.95
C GLN A 127 -3.36 -13.34 -39.68
N ASP A 128 -3.03 -14.55 -39.25
CA ASP A 128 -3.72 -15.18 -38.11
C ASP A 128 -2.75 -15.58 -36.98
N GLN A 129 -2.09 -14.56 -36.42
CA GLN A 129 -1.25 -14.78 -35.27
C GLN A 129 -2.10 -14.72 -33.99
N PRO A 130 -1.79 -15.56 -32.96
CA PRO A 130 -2.44 -15.46 -31.68
C PRO A 130 -2.20 -14.06 -31.06
N PRO A 131 -3.15 -13.54 -30.25
CA PRO A 131 -2.97 -12.25 -29.61
C PRO A 131 -1.71 -12.27 -28.73
N PRO A 132 -0.88 -11.21 -28.77
CA PRO A 132 0.29 -11.12 -27.90
C PRO A 132 -0.15 -11.19 -26.43
N GLY A 133 0.60 -11.94 -25.63
CA GLY A 133 0.33 -12.02 -24.19
C GLY A 133 0.40 -10.65 -23.51
N PRO A 134 -0.29 -10.47 -22.37
CA PRO A 134 -0.19 -9.24 -21.61
C PRO A 134 1.21 -9.07 -21.04
N ASP A 135 1.63 -7.82 -20.85
CA ASP A 135 2.88 -7.50 -20.18
C ASP A 135 2.92 -8.12 -18.78
N GLN A 136 4.01 -8.81 -18.46
CA GLN A 136 4.19 -9.36 -17.12
C GLN A 136 4.41 -8.20 -16.13
N VAL A 137 3.50 -8.05 -15.17
CA VAL A 137 3.65 -7.10 -14.08
C VAL A 137 4.43 -7.79 -12.95
N PRO A 138 5.57 -7.23 -12.52
CA PRO A 138 6.30 -7.80 -11.38
C PRO A 138 5.39 -7.80 -10.15
N LEU A 139 5.45 -8.89 -9.38
CA LEU A 139 4.72 -8.96 -8.11
C LEU A 139 5.25 -7.86 -7.17
N PRO A 140 4.36 -7.07 -6.56
CA PRO A 140 4.76 -6.07 -5.61
C PRO A 140 5.46 -6.72 -4.42
N GLN A 141 6.52 -6.08 -3.95
CA GLN A 141 7.20 -6.48 -2.72
C GLN A 141 6.71 -5.57 -1.59
N PRO A 142 6.16 -6.12 -0.51
CA PRO A 142 5.73 -5.30 0.61
C PRO A 142 6.91 -4.51 1.19
N HIS A 143 6.76 -3.20 1.25
CA HIS A 143 7.71 -2.32 1.91
C HIS A 143 7.35 -2.22 3.39
N GLU A 144 8.25 -2.70 4.25
CA GLU A 144 8.09 -2.49 5.68
C GLU A 144 8.37 -1.02 6.00
N PRO A 145 7.48 -0.33 6.73
CA PRO A 145 7.73 1.03 7.15
C PRO A 145 8.93 1.08 8.09
N VAL A 146 9.85 2.01 7.84
CA VAL A 146 10.96 2.28 8.76
C VAL A 146 10.38 3.02 9.97
N THR A 147 10.46 2.39 11.15
CA THR A 147 10.05 2.99 12.41
C THR A 147 11.27 3.46 13.20
N SER A 148 11.09 4.55 13.95
CA SER A 148 12.13 5.11 14.80
C SER A 148 12.29 4.33 16.10
N SER A 149 13.50 4.29 16.65
CA SER A 149 13.72 3.81 18.01
C SER A 149 13.33 4.90 19.01
N TRP A 150 12.64 4.51 20.07
CA TRP A 150 12.31 5.39 21.18
C TRP A 150 13.49 5.54 22.13
N SER A 151 13.73 6.76 22.59
CA SER A 151 14.73 7.01 23.63
C SER A 151 14.14 6.71 25.01
N GLU A 152 14.75 5.77 25.72
CA GLU A 152 14.40 5.58 27.14
C GLU A 152 14.97 6.74 27.97
N PRO A 153 14.22 7.28 28.95
CA PRO A 153 14.72 8.30 29.82
C PRO A 153 15.82 7.70 30.71
N ALA A 154 17.06 8.09 30.49
CA ALA A 154 18.11 7.80 31.44
C ALA A 154 17.82 8.50 32.78
N PRO A 155 18.24 7.94 33.91
CA PRO A 155 18.07 8.63 35.18
C PRO A 155 18.77 10.00 35.12
N ALA A 156 18.03 11.04 35.55
CA ALA A 156 18.58 12.38 35.59
C ALA A 156 19.81 12.43 36.52
N ALA A 157 20.83 13.15 36.09
CA ALA A 157 22.02 13.33 36.96
C ALA A 157 21.61 13.97 38.30
N SER A 158 22.28 13.58 39.37
CA SER A 158 22.03 14.12 40.72
C SER A 158 22.10 15.67 40.68
N GLY A 159 21.05 16.33 41.07
CA GLY A 159 20.92 17.81 41.09
C GLY A 159 20.32 18.43 39.84
N SER A 160 19.96 17.67 38.76
CA SER A 160 19.21 18.22 37.65
C SER A 160 17.73 18.43 38.03
N VAL A 161 17.20 19.60 37.69
CA VAL A 161 15.82 19.96 37.92
C VAL A 161 15.10 19.99 36.59
N SER A 162 13.96 19.29 36.49
CA SER A 162 13.03 19.41 35.38
C SER A 162 11.77 20.12 35.84
N SER A 163 11.29 21.05 35.01
CA SER A 163 10.03 21.76 35.24
C SER A 163 9.09 21.55 34.10
N ALA A 164 7.81 21.45 34.40
CA ALA A 164 6.77 21.30 33.37
C ALA A 164 5.45 21.86 33.92
N CYS A 165 4.57 22.30 33.05
CA CYS A 165 3.16 22.49 33.35
C CYS A 165 2.46 21.11 33.33
N PRO A 166 1.99 20.59 34.52
CA PRO A 166 1.39 19.26 34.55
C PRO A 166 0.12 19.14 33.70
N ASP A 167 -0.64 20.23 33.55
CA ASP A 167 -1.91 20.24 32.83
C ASP A 167 -1.70 20.18 31.33
N ASP A 168 -0.62 20.79 30.80
CA ASP A 168 -0.25 20.71 29.39
C ASP A 168 0.23 19.29 29.02
N LEU A 169 1.03 18.65 29.87
CA LEU A 169 1.44 17.28 29.72
C LEU A 169 0.27 16.28 29.78
N ARG A 170 -0.68 16.49 30.71
CA ARG A 170 -1.91 15.68 30.78
C ARG A 170 -2.77 15.86 29.52
N THR A 171 -2.89 17.11 29.06
CA THR A 171 -3.61 17.42 27.82
C THR A 171 -2.98 16.71 26.61
N TYR A 172 -1.66 16.76 26.48
CA TYR A 172 -0.93 16.01 25.45
C TYR A 172 -1.21 14.50 25.55
N ALA A 173 -1.05 13.92 26.74
CA ALA A 173 -1.27 12.49 26.95
C ALA A 173 -2.69 12.07 26.57
N THR A 174 -3.70 12.83 27.01
CA THR A 174 -5.11 12.54 26.73
C THR A 174 -5.40 12.63 25.22
N LYS A 175 -4.95 13.69 24.56
CA LYS A 175 -5.17 13.90 23.13
C LYS A 175 -4.41 12.87 22.29
N SER A 176 -3.20 12.49 22.69
CA SER A 176 -2.39 11.49 21.99
C SER A 176 -2.93 10.07 22.11
N ALA A 177 -3.65 9.76 23.21
CA ALA A 177 -4.26 8.44 23.44
C ALA A 177 -5.64 8.27 22.79
N ALA A 178 -6.34 9.37 22.48
CA ALA A 178 -7.77 9.33 22.12
C ALA A 178 -8.15 8.72 20.76
N PRO A 179 -7.30 8.60 19.73
CA PRO A 179 -7.76 8.32 18.37
C PRO A 179 -7.94 6.86 17.97
N MET A 180 -7.52 5.90 18.78
CA MET A 180 -7.54 4.48 18.35
C MET A 180 -8.88 3.75 18.56
N THR A 181 -9.91 4.43 19.08
CA THR A 181 -11.17 3.78 19.48
C THR A 181 -12.31 3.87 18.48
N ARG A 182 -12.06 4.32 17.26
CA ARG A 182 -13.10 4.44 16.21
C ARG A 182 -12.73 3.60 14.95
N TRP A 183 -12.71 2.29 15.12
CA TRP A 183 -12.75 1.33 14.01
C TRP A 183 -13.91 0.37 14.19
#